data_ce66c4f19e60b65f569804a52c5fe551
#
_entry.id   ce66c4f19e60b65f569804a52c5fe551
#
_cell.length_a   1.000
_cell.length_b   1.000
_cell.length_c   1.000
_cell.angle_alpha   90.00
_cell.angle_beta   90.00
_cell.angle_gamma   90.00
#
_symmetry.space_group_name_H-M   'P 1'
#
loop_
_entity.id
_entity.type
_entity.pdbx_description
1 polymer ?
#
loop_
_entity_poly.entity_id
_entity_poly.type
_entity_poly.pdbx_seq_one_letter_code
_entity_poly.pdbx_strand_id
1 'polypeptide(L)'
;MFQTIKSCNNMMVSPHWMASQAGSEIMRSGGNAIEAMICSAAVISVVYPHMNSLGGDNFWLINTVDQKLIGIEATGFSSEKATIDFYNSIGLKQIPSRGDFSAITVPGVVSGWMQAYKYSLQKLNGKKSLAEILDPAIQIANSGFLVTSTLEKNLKSKKSELINLKEFANKYYS
;
A
#
# COMPACT_ATOMS: atom_id res chain seq x y z
N MET A 1 -7.53 -28.08 -13.45
CA MET A 1 -7.33 -28.36 -12.01
C MET A 1 -6.38 -27.30 -11.47
N PHE A 2 -6.81 -26.50 -10.50
CA PHE A 2 -5.92 -25.51 -9.86
C PHE A 2 -5.01 -26.26 -8.90
N GLN A 3 -3.70 -26.14 -9.09
CA GLN A 3 -2.73 -26.70 -8.15
C GLN A 3 -2.47 -25.70 -7.02
N THR A 4 -2.48 -26.16 -5.79
CA THR A 4 -2.02 -25.36 -4.64
C THR A 4 -0.52 -25.11 -4.77
N ILE A 5 -0.13 -23.84 -4.84
CA ILE A 5 1.29 -23.46 -4.89
C ILE A 5 1.93 -23.78 -3.53
N LYS A 6 3.06 -24.47 -3.56
CA LYS A 6 3.86 -24.82 -2.38
C LYS A 6 5.30 -24.42 -2.62
N SER A 7 6.01 -24.04 -1.57
CA SER A 7 7.43 -23.69 -1.60
C SER A 7 8.16 -24.31 -0.42
N CYS A 8 9.40 -24.71 -0.63
CA CYS A 8 10.27 -25.23 0.42
C CYS A 8 11.05 -24.13 1.14
N ASN A 9 11.21 -22.96 0.53
CA ASN A 9 12.07 -21.89 1.07
C ASN A 9 11.28 -20.65 1.49
N ASN A 10 10.59 -20.02 0.55
CA ASN A 10 9.85 -18.80 0.78
C ASN A 10 8.63 -18.72 -0.13
N MET A 11 7.67 -17.93 0.27
CA MET A 11 6.48 -17.67 -0.52
C MET A 11 6.06 -16.21 -0.36
N MET A 12 5.68 -15.58 -1.47
CA MET A 12 5.14 -14.24 -1.50
C MET A 12 3.77 -14.26 -2.14
N VAL A 13 2.78 -13.70 -1.46
CA VAL A 13 1.40 -13.61 -1.94
C VAL A 13 0.92 -12.17 -1.87
N SER A 14 0.32 -11.70 -2.94
CA SER A 14 -0.28 -10.36 -3.01
C SER A 14 -1.45 -10.34 -4.00
N PRO A 15 -2.31 -9.31 -3.97
CA PRO A 15 -3.42 -9.18 -4.93
C PRO A 15 -2.98 -8.99 -6.39
N HIS A 16 -1.72 -8.64 -6.65
CA HIS A 16 -1.20 -8.42 -7.99
C HIS A 16 0.13 -9.16 -8.20
N TRP A 17 0.24 -9.91 -9.31
CA TRP A 17 1.39 -10.77 -9.61
C TRP A 17 2.73 -10.02 -9.63
N MET A 18 2.77 -8.78 -10.15
CA MET A 18 4.01 -7.96 -10.16
C MET A 18 4.52 -7.67 -8.74
N ALA A 19 3.62 -7.43 -7.79
CA ALA A 19 3.99 -7.21 -6.39
C ALA A 19 4.52 -8.48 -5.73
N SER A 20 3.90 -9.64 -6.02
CA SER A 20 4.41 -10.94 -5.56
C SER A 20 5.78 -11.27 -6.16
N GLN A 21 5.97 -10.97 -7.44
CA GLN A 21 7.26 -11.18 -8.12
C GLN A 21 8.36 -10.31 -7.51
N ALA A 22 8.11 -9.00 -7.35
CA ALA A 22 9.08 -8.08 -6.76
C ALA A 22 9.48 -8.48 -5.33
N GLY A 23 8.52 -8.81 -4.47
CA GLY A 23 8.81 -9.31 -3.13
C GLY A 23 9.59 -10.63 -3.13
N SER A 24 9.26 -11.55 -4.03
CA SER A 24 10.01 -12.81 -4.18
C SER A 24 11.45 -12.57 -4.61
N GLU A 25 11.71 -11.57 -5.46
CA GLU A 25 13.06 -11.23 -5.89
C GLU A 25 13.90 -10.66 -4.75
N ILE A 26 13.32 -9.83 -3.88
CA ILE A 26 13.98 -9.38 -2.65
C ILE A 26 14.40 -10.58 -1.80
N MET A 27 13.54 -11.57 -1.59
CA MET A 27 13.90 -12.77 -0.84
C MET A 27 14.98 -13.60 -1.52
N ARG A 28 14.90 -13.78 -2.85
CA ARG A 28 15.91 -14.52 -3.62
C ARG A 28 17.28 -13.85 -3.61
N SER A 29 17.32 -12.53 -3.56
CA SER A 29 18.56 -11.75 -3.48
C SER A 29 19.09 -11.57 -2.04
N GLY A 30 18.55 -12.34 -1.07
CA GLY A 30 19.05 -12.41 0.30
C GLY A 30 18.37 -11.47 1.29
N GLY A 31 17.30 -10.80 0.90
CA GLY A 31 16.43 -10.05 1.79
C GLY A 31 15.53 -10.98 2.63
N ASN A 32 15.02 -10.47 3.74
CA ASN A 32 14.08 -11.20 4.59
C ASN A 32 12.60 -10.91 4.23
N ALA A 33 11.68 -11.58 4.92
CA ALA A 33 10.25 -11.49 4.63
C ALA A 33 9.68 -10.06 4.84
N ILE A 34 10.22 -9.28 5.78
CA ILE A 34 9.77 -7.90 6.01
C ILE A 34 10.21 -7.00 4.86
N GLU A 35 11.47 -7.11 4.43
CA GLU A 35 12.00 -6.37 3.30
C GLU A 35 11.22 -6.68 2.01
N ALA A 36 10.91 -7.95 1.79
CA ALA A 36 10.08 -8.41 0.68
C ALA A 36 8.65 -7.86 0.74
N MET A 37 8.06 -7.83 1.94
CA MET A 37 6.71 -7.28 2.15
C MET A 37 6.66 -5.78 1.88
N ILE A 38 7.66 -5.01 2.32
CA ILE A 38 7.74 -3.56 2.03
C ILE A 38 7.84 -3.34 0.52
N CYS A 39 8.70 -4.09 -0.17
CA CYS A 39 8.82 -4.03 -1.63
C CYS A 39 7.48 -4.32 -2.31
N SER A 40 6.83 -5.41 -1.93
CA SER A 40 5.53 -5.79 -2.47
C SER A 40 4.46 -4.75 -2.19
N ALA A 41 4.42 -4.17 -0.98
CA ALA A 41 3.48 -3.11 -0.61
C ALA A 41 3.73 -1.81 -1.41
N ALA A 42 4.98 -1.48 -1.69
CA ALA A 42 5.32 -0.35 -2.55
C ALA A 42 4.86 -0.60 -3.99
N VAL A 43 5.12 -1.78 -4.54
CA VAL A 43 4.67 -2.15 -5.90
C VAL A 43 3.14 -2.17 -5.98
N ILE A 44 2.45 -2.73 -4.97
CA ILE A 44 0.98 -2.82 -4.99
C ILE A 44 0.33 -1.43 -5.01
N SER A 45 0.92 -0.43 -4.35
CA SER A 45 0.40 0.94 -4.37
C SER A 45 0.52 1.61 -5.76
N VAL A 46 1.39 1.10 -6.63
CA VAL A 46 1.50 1.54 -8.03
C VAL A 46 0.56 0.77 -8.94
N VAL A 47 0.60 -0.57 -8.89
CA VAL A 47 -0.10 -1.43 -9.87
C VAL A 47 -1.56 -1.75 -9.51
N TYR A 48 -1.96 -1.46 -8.27
CA TYR A 48 -3.30 -1.73 -7.74
C TYR A 48 -3.89 -0.52 -6.99
N PRO A 49 -3.85 0.69 -7.61
CA PRO A 49 -4.12 1.97 -6.93
C PRO A 49 -5.58 2.14 -6.50
N HIS A 50 -6.50 1.33 -7.01
CA HIS A 50 -7.92 1.37 -6.62
C HIS A 50 -8.21 0.69 -5.27
N MET A 51 -7.24 -0.04 -4.72
CA MET A 51 -7.37 -0.75 -3.44
C MET A 51 -6.24 -0.43 -2.45
N ASN A 52 -5.16 0.20 -2.92
CA ASN A 52 -3.99 0.52 -2.12
C ASN A 52 -3.42 1.89 -2.47
N SER A 53 -2.86 2.58 -1.51
CA SER A 53 -2.19 3.86 -1.74
C SER A 53 -1.18 4.16 -0.64
N LEU A 54 -0.31 5.14 -0.90
CA LEU A 54 0.57 5.73 0.12
C LEU A 54 -0.19 6.64 1.09
N GLY A 55 -1.39 7.06 0.70
CA GLY A 55 -2.25 7.97 1.46
C GLY A 55 -3.17 7.29 2.48
N GLY A 56 -2.90 6.06 2.86
CA GLY A 56 -3.77 5.29 3.74
C GLY A 56 -3.11 4.80 5.02
N ASP A 57 -3.78 3.87 5.66
CA ASP A 57 -3.33 3.20 6.87
C ASP A 57 -2.48 1.96 6.54
N ASN A 58 -1.72 1.49 7.54
CA ASN A 58 -0.89 0.32 7.40
C ASN A 58 -0.90 -0.51 8.68
N PHE A 59 -1.06 -1.82 8.50
CA PHE A 59 -1.10 -2.78 9.60
C PHE A 59 -0.14 -3.92 9.30
N TRP A 60 0.63 -4.34 10.31
CA TRP A 60 1.52 -5.48 10.23
C TRP A 60 1.21 -6.49 11.30
N LEU A 61 1.30 -7.75 10.91
CA LEU A 61 1.30 -8.87 11.81
C LEU A 61 2.51 -9.74 11.46
N ILE A 62 3.51 -9.73 12.34
CA ILE A 62 4.78 -10.39 12.12
C ILE A 62 4.89 -11.54 13.11
N ASN A 63 4.94 -12.76 12.61
CA ASN A 63 5.24 -13.93 13.42
C ASN A 63 6.72 -14.28 13.24
N THR A 64 7.46 -14.30 14.34
CA THR A 64 8.91 -14.56 14.34
C THR A 64 9.22 -16.05 14.52
N VAL A 65 10.45 -16.45 14.21
CA VAL A 65 10.90 -17.84 14.33
C VAL A 65 10.76 -18.35 15.78
N ASP A 66 10.97 -17.49 16.77
CA ASP A 66 10.78 -17.78 18.19
C ASP A 66 9.30 -17.66 18.66
N GLN A 67 8.36 -17.76 17.73
CA GLN A 67 6.90 -17.77 17.98
C GLN A 67 6.37 -16.50 18.62
N LYS A 68 7.07 -15.37 18.55
CA LYS A 68 6.54 -14.08 18.99
C LYS A 68 5.71 -13.45 17.90
N LEU A 69 4.54 -13.00 18.28
CA LEU A 69 3.65 -12.25 17.43
C LEU A 69 3.79 -10.75 17.72
N ILE A 70 4.12 -9.98 16.68
CA ILE A 70 4.32 -8.53 16.76
C ILE A 70 3.31 -7.86 15.86
N GLY A 71 2.52 -6.94 16.43
CA GLY A 71 1.63 -6.05 15.71
C GLY A 71 2.25 -4.67 15.53
N ILE A 72 2.11 -4.09 14.34
CA ILE A 72 2.35 -2.66 14.11
C ILE A 72 1.05 -2.08 13.59
N GLU A 73 0.54 -1.08 14.29
CA GLU A 73 -0.57 -0.27 13.86
C GLU A 73 -0.03 1.08 13.43
N ALA A 74 -0.25 1.43 12.18
CA ALA A 74 0.13 2.69 11.59
C ALA A 74 -1.10 3.35 10.96
N THR A 75 -2.08 3.61 11.79
CA THR A 75 -3.21 4.50 11.50
C THR A 75 -2.82 5.93 11.87
N GLY A 76 -3.25 6.88 11.07
CA GLY A 76 -3.00 8.28 11.35
C GLY A 76 -4.02 8.86 12.33
N PHE A 77 -3.63 9.89 13.03
CA PHE A 77 -4.56 10.68 13.85
C PHE A 77 -5.38 11.62 12.97
N SER A 78 -6.63 11.88 13.36
CA SER A 78 -7.43 12.93 12.73
C SER A 78 -6.86 14.32 13.05
N SER A 79 -7.10 15.26 12.14
CA SER A 79 -6.80 16.67 12.42
C SER A 79 -7.66 17.17 13.60
N GLU A 80 -7.10 18.00 14.48
CA GLU A 80 -7.86 18.71 15.53
C GLU A 80 -9.00 19.55 14.96
N LYS A 81 -8.88 19.98 13.71
CA LYS A 81 -9.91 20.75 12.99
C LYS A 81 -11.04 19.87 12.43
N ALA A 82 -10.89 18.55 12.38
CA ALA A 82 -11.91 17.63 11.87
C ALA A 82 -13.01 17.41 12.94
N THR A 83 -13.72 18.48 13.28
CA THR A 83 -14.79 18.49 14.28
C THR A 83 -16.17 18.49 13.61
N ILE A 84 -17.19 18.06 14.36
CA ILE A 84 -18.59 18.13 13.89
C ILE A 84 -18.97 19.57 13.53
N ASP A 85 -18.55 20.54 14.33
CA ASP A 85 -18.85 21.97 14.10
C ASP A 85 -18.20 22.47 12.82
N PHE A 86 -16.96 22.03 12.53
CA PHE A 86 -16.32 22.37 11.26
C PHE A 86 -17.13 21.85 10.07
N TYR A 87 -17.51 20.58 10.05
CA TYR A 87 -18.28 20.01 8.92
C TYR A 87 -19.66 20.67 8.81
N ASN A 88 -20.33 20.94 9.92
CA ASN A 88 -21.61 21.67 9.91
C ASN A 88 -21.45 23.10 9.35
N SER A 89 -20.37 23.80 9.70
CA SER A 89 -20.12 25.17 9.26
C SER A 89 -19.93 25.30 7.74
N ILE A 90 -19.45 24.24 7.09
CA ILE A 90 -19.32 24.15 5.62
C ILE A 90 -20.51 23.45 4.94
N GLY A 91 -21.62 23.25 5.68
CA GLY A 91 -22.86 22.70 5.15
C GLY A 91 -22.90 21.18 4.97
N LEU A 92 -21.92 20.46 5.51
CA LEU A 92 -21.85 19.00 5.43
C LEU A 92 -22.46 18.35 6.67
N LYS A 93 -23.54 17.60 6.48
CA LYS A 93 -24.20 16.82 7.54
C LYS A 93 -23.51 15.48 7.85
N GLN A 94 -22.63 15.04 6.98
CA GLN A 94 -21.82 13.83 7.10
C GLN A 94 -20.52 14.01 6.33
N ILE A 95 -19.49 13.30 6.73
CA ILE A 95 -18.20 13.28 6.02
C ILE A 95 -18.45 12.68 4.62
N PRO A 96 -18.05 13.36 3.53
CA PRO A 96 -18.22 12.84 2.19
C PRO A 96 -17.38 11.59 1.96
N SER A 97 -17.84 10.71 1.08
CA SER A 97 -17.10 9.49 0.75
C SER A 97 -15.88 9.72 -0.15
N ARG A 98 -15.74 10.91 -0.73
CA ARG A 98 -14.70 11.29 -1.69
C ARG A 98 -14.34 12.76 -1.56
N GLY A 99 -13.12 13.11 -2.00
CA GLY A 99 -12.63 14.48 -2.05
C GLY A 99 -11.90 14.90 -0.78
N ASP A 100 -11.48 16.15 -0.73
CA ASP A 100 -10.56 16.68 0.28
C ASP A 100 -11.07 16.54 1.71
N PHE A 101 -12.38 16.73 1.89
CA PHE A 101 -13.00 16.62 3.22
C PHE A 101 -13.22 15.18 3.71
N SER A 102 -12.94 14.18 2.87
CA SER A 102 -12.95 12.76 3.27
C SER A 102 -11.59 12.27 3.80
N ALA A 103 -10.52 13.02 3.55
CA ALA A 103 -9.17 12.71 4.02
C ALA A 103 -8.99 13.17 5.47
N ILE A 104 -9.49 12.38 6.42
CA ILE A 104 -9.60 12.79 7.83
C ILE A 104 -8.31 12.59 8.59
N THR A 105 -7.56 11.54 8.26
CA THR A 105 -6.38 11.09 9.02
C THR A 105 -5.09 11.36 8.27
N VAL A 106 -4.00 11.53 9.01
CA VAL A 106 -2.64 11.60 8.46
C VAL A 106 -2.26 10.20 7.93
N PRO A 107 -1.73 10.07 6.71
CA PRO A 107 -1.35 8.78 6.16
C PRO A 107 -0.28 8.05 6.98
N GLY A 108 -0.56 6.81 7.39
CA GLY A 108 0.32 6.00 8.23
C GLY A 108 1.20 5.00 7.47
N VAL A 109 0.96 4.75 6.18
CA VAL A 109 1.60 3.67 5.41
C VAL A 109 3.13 3.71 5.50
N VAL A 110 3.75 4.86 5.20
CA VAL A 110 5.21 4.99 5.18
C VAL A 110 5.79 4.83 6.59
N SER A 111 5.13 5.36 7.61
CA SER A 111 5.58 5.18 8.99
C SER A 111 5.52 3.71 9.42
N GLY A 112 4.49 2.97 9.02
CA GLY A 112 4.39 1.52 9.24
C GLY A 112 5.50 0.74 8.55
N TRP A 113 5.82 1.06 7.29
CA TRP A 113 6.96 0.48 6.59
C TRP A 113 8.28 0.75 7.32
N MET A 114 8.48 1.99 7.77
CA MET A 114 9.70 2.37 8.49
C MET A 114 9.85 1.66 9.83
N GLN A 115 8.76 1.42 10.57
CA GLN A 115 8.78 0.66 11.81
C GLN A 115 9.12 -0.83 11.54
N ALA A 116 8.47 -1.43 10.53
CA ALA A 116 8.77 -2.80 10.11
C ALA A 116 10.22 -2.92 9.61
N TYR A 117 10.72 -1.97 8.85
CA TYR A 117 12.10 -1.94 8.37
C TYR A 117 13.12 -1.83 9.53
N LYS A 118 12.88 -0.94 10.50
CA LYS A 118 13.72 -0.87 11.71
C LYS A 118 13.76 -2.20 12.46
N TYR A 119 12.61 -2.85 12.60
CA TYR A 119 12.53 -4.17 13.20
C TYR A 119 13.33 -5.22 12.41
N SER A 120 13.22 -5.21 11.08
CA SER A 120 14.02 -6.06 10.18
C SER A 120 15.52 -5.90 10.43
N LEU A 121 16.02 -4.67 10.45
CA LEU A 121 17.44 -4.38 10.67
C LEU A 121 17.92 -4.81 12.07
N GLN A 122 17.13 -4.54 13.10
CA GLN A 122 17.54 -4.75 14.49
C GLN A 122 17.39 -6.19 14.98
N LYS A 123 16.42 -6.94 14.46
CA LYS A 123 16.03 -8.24 15.00
C LYS A 123 16.14 -9.40 14.01
N LEU A 124 16.11 -9.12 12.70
CA LEU A 124 16.09 -10.15 11.67
C LEU A 124 17.28 -10.08 10.71
N ASN A 125 18.32 -9.34 11.09
CA ASN A 125 19.54 -9.17 10.29
C ASN A 125 19.21 -8.72 8.85
N GLY A 126 18.34 -7.71 8.72
CA GLY A 126 17.99 -7.10 7.44
C GLY A 126 19.22 -6.62 6.69
N LYS A 127 19.27 -6.86 5.38
CA LYS A 127 20.44 -6.59 4.53
C LYS A 127 20.16 -5.63 3.39
N LYS A 128 18.89 -5.45 3.04
CA LYS A 128 18.49 -4.60 1.92
C LYS A 128 18.34 -3.15 2.35
N SER A 129 18.92 -2.25 1.60
CA SER A 129 18.68 -0.82 1.74
C SER A 129 17.26 -0.45 1.31
N LEU A 130 16.71 0.66 1.81
CA LEU A 130 15.42 1.15 1.34
C LEU A 130 15.41 1.46 -0.15
N ALA A 131 16.54 1.91 -0.71
CA ALA A 131 16.67 2.13 -2.14
C ALA A 131 16.44 0.85 -2.94
N GLU A 132 17.11 -0.26 -2.55
CA GLU A 132 16.90 -1.57 -3.20
C GLU A 132 15.47 -2.08 -3.04
N ILE A 133 14.86 -1.89 -1.86
CA ILE A 133 13.50 -2.36 -1.58
C ILE A 133 12.45 -1.59 -2.41
N LEU A 134 12.64 -0.29 -2.59
CA LEU A 134 11.66 0.58 -3.26
C LEU A 134 11.89 0.69 -4.78
N ASP A 135 13.07 0.33 -5.26
CA ASP A 135 13.45 0.46 -6.68
C ASP A 135 12.46 -0.20 -7.65
N PRO A 136 11.95 -1.44 -7.42
CA PRO A 136 10.98 -2.04 -8.32
C PRO A 136 9.70 -1.22 -8.48
N ALA A 137 9.20 -0.61 -7.40
CA ALA A 137 8.03 0.25 -7.45
C ALA A 137 8.30 1.55 -8.22
N ILE A 138 9.48 2.13 -8.03
CA ILE A 138 9.92 3.36 -8.73
C ILE A 138 10.05 3.08 -10.22
N GLN A 139 10.68 1.96 -10.61
CA GLN A 139 10.82 1.57 -12.02
C GLN A 139 9.47 1.37 -12.69
N ILE A 140 8.54 0.65 -12.05
CA ILE A 140 7.20 0.43 -12.57
C ILE A 140 6.43 1.76 -12.68
N ALA A 141 6.55 2.64 -11.70
CA ALA A 141 5.90 3.96 -11.74
C ALA A 141 6.41 4.83 -12.90
N ASN A 142 7.71 4.73 -13.23
CA ASN A 142 8.32 5.47 -14.33
C ASN A 142 8.02 4.87 -15.72
N SER A 143 8.04 3.55 -15.82
CA SER A 143 7.85 2.85 -17.11
C SER A 143 6.38 2.59 -17.45
N GLY A 144 5.49 2.67 -16.47
CA GLY A 144 4.09 2.25 -16.59
C GLY A 144 3.90 0.74 -16.43
N PHE A 145 2.65 0.33 -16.36
CA PHE A 145 2.23 -1.06 -16.23
C PHE A 145 0.95 -1.33 -17.01
N LEU A 146 0.70 -2.60 -17.32
CA LEU A 146 -0.54 -2.99 -17.99
C LEU A 146 -1.71 -2.93 -17.02
N VAL A 147 -2.74 -2.15 -17.38
CA VAL A 147 -3.96 -1.99 -16.59
C VAL A 147 -4.69 -3.33 -16.49
N THR A 148 -4.99 -3.76 -15.28
CA THR A 148 -5.77 -4.98 -15.05
C THR A 148 -7.25 -4.74 -15.35
N SER A 149 -7.97 -5.80 -15.72
CA SER A 149 -9.42 -5.76 -15.96
C SER A 149 -10.18 -5.26 -14.71
N THR A 150 -9.69 -5.55 -13.51
CA THR A 150 -10.26 -5.07 -12.26
C THR A 150 -10.09 -3.56 -12.10
N LEU A 151 -8.91 -3.02 -12.38
CA LEU A 151 -8.66 -1.56 -12.34
C LEU A 151 -9.53 -0.86 -13.39
N GLU A 152 -9.55 -1.36 -14.62
CA GLU A 152 -10.38 -0.81 -15.71
C GLU A 152 -11.87 -0.78 -15.32
N LYS A 153 -12.39 -1.89 -14.80
CA LYS A 153 -13.79 -1.99 -14.34
C LYS A 153 -14.09 -0.98 -13.23
N ASN A 154 -13.18 -0.84 -12.25
CA ASN A 154 -13.36 0.14 -11.17
C ASN A 154 -13.33 1.59 -11.69
N LEU A 155 -12.40 1.94 -12.56
CA LEU A 155 -12.34 3.25 -13.18
C LEU A 155 -13.64 3.57 -13.94
N LYS A 156 -14.13 2.62 -14.76
CA LYS A 156 -15.40 2.80 -15.50
C LYS A 156 -16.59 2.97 -14.55
N SER A 157 -16.72 2.13 -13.53
CA SER A 157 -17.86 2.17 -12.58
C SER A 157 -17.86 3.41 -11.68
N LYS A 158 -16.71 4.01 -11.42
CA LYS A 158 -16.54 5.17 -10.55
C LYS A 158 -16.36 6.49 -11.30
N LYS A 159 -16.45 6.48 -12.62
CA LYS A 159 -16.21 7.66 -13.45
C LYS A 159 -17.07 8.86 -13.03
N SER A 160 -18.35 8.66 -12.80
CA SER A 160 -19.28 9.74 -12.40
C SER A 160 -18.90 10.39 -11.06
N GLU A 161 -18.31 9.62 -10.14
CA GLU A 161 -17.87 10.13 -8.84
C GLU A 161 -16.52 10.85 -8.93
N LEU A 162 -15.63 10.39 -9.81
CA LEU A 162 -14.22 10.78 -9.83
C LEU A 162 -13.87 11.81 -10.92
N ILE A 163 -14.71 11.96 -11.94
CA ILE A 163 -14.45 12.87 -13.07
C ILE A 163 -14.32 14.34 -12.64
N ASN A 164 -15.00 14.73 -11.56
CA ASN A 164 -14.96 16.09 -11.03
C ASN A 164 -13.70 16.38 -10.17
N LEU A 165 -12.93 15.36 -9.82
CA LEU A 165 -11.63 15.49 -9.15
C LEU A 165 -10.59 15.73 -10.24
N LYS A 166 -10.31 16.99 -10.58
CA LYS A 166 -9.52 17.40 -11.75
C LYS A 166 -8.18 16.67 -11.88
N GLU A 167 -7.41 16.59 -10.81
CA GLU A 167 -6.09 15.94 -10.82
C GLU A 167 -6.21 14.42 -11.09
N PHE A 168 -7.20 13.77 -10.46
CA PHE A 168 -7.48 12.37 -10.71
C PHE A 168 -7.99 12.14 -12.15
N ALA A 169 -8.90 12.97 -12.61
CA ALA A 169 -9.46 12.87 -13.97
C ALA A 169 -8.36 13.00 -15.04
N ASN A 170 -7.47 13.96 -14.89
CA ASN A 170 -6.34 14.16 -15.79
C ASN A 170 -5.36 12.98 -15.81
N LYS A 171 -5.26 12.23 -14.71
CA LYS A 171 -4.35 11.08 -14.61
C LYS A 171 -4.94 9.79 -15.17
N TYR A 172 -6.23 9.57 -14.96
CA TYR A 172 -6.87 8.27 -15.21
C TYR A 172 -7.96 8.27 -16.28
N TYR A 173 -8.42 9.45 -16.74
CA TYR A 173 -9.48 9.59 -17.74
C TYR A 173 -9.09 10.44 -18.95
N SER A 174 -7.81 10.82 -19.06
CA SER A 174 -7.25 11.53 -20.22
C SER A 174 -7.06 10.63 -21.42
#